data_863f90742a2a4007ed694a665f6b0a83
#
_entry.id   863f90742a2a4007ed694a665f6b0a83
#
_cell.length_a   1.000
_cell.length_b   1.000
_cell.length_c   1.000
_cell.angle_alpha   90.00
_cell.angle_beta   90.00
_cell.angle_gamma   90.00
#
_symmetry.space_group_name_H-M   'P 1'
#
loop_
_entity.id
_entity.type
_entity.pdbx_description
1 polymer ?
#
loop_
_entity_poly.entity_id
_entity_poly.type
_entity_poly.pdbx_seq_one_letter_code
_entity_poly.pdbx_strand_id
1 'polypeptide(L)'
;PKTSVKLMTDGILLRELTRDRLLRRYDTIIVDEAHERSLNIDFLLGYLARILPERPDLKVIITSATIDPESFARHFAAPGGDPAPIVEVSGRTYPVEIRYRSPDEDPDDVDTLLAALRELDREPDGDVLVFLPGEAEIRDAADAVRGMYAKDARPTEVLPLYGRLSA
;
A
#
# COMPACT_ATOMS: atom_id res chain seq x y z
N PRO A 1 -1.24 17.32 28.44
CA PRO A 1 -1.16 15.88 28.16
C PRO A 1 0.21 15.61 27.53
N LYS A 2 0.93 14.63 28.05
CA LYS A 2 2.20 14.20 27.43
C LYS A 2 1.82 13.29 26.26
N THR A 3 1.98 13.78 25.04
CA THR A 3 1.80 12.98 23.83
C THR A 3 3.04 12.09 23.67
N SER A 4 2.86 10.78 23.74
CA SER A 4 3.94 9.81 23.56
C SER A 4 4.07 9.37 22.10
N VAL A 5 2.98 9.38 21.32
CA VAL A 5 2.96 9.03 19.89
C VAL A 5 2.21 10.11 19.12
N LYS A 6 2.79 10.55 18.02
CA LYS A 6 2.18 11.52 17.10
C LYS A 6 2.11 10.91 15.71
N LEU A 7 0.90 10.77 15.19
CA LEU A 7 0.65 10.39 13.80
C LEU A 7 0.52 11.66 12.95
N MET A 8 1.16 11.68 11.79
CA MET A 8 1.13 12.82 10.88
C MET A 8 1.42 12.38 9.44
N THR A 9 1.01 13.19 8.50
CA THR A 9 1.41 13.00 7.10
C THR A 9 2.86 13.45 6.89
N ASP A 10 3.47 12.93 5.82
CA ASP A 10 4.81 13.30 5.36
C ASP A 10 4.98 14.82 5.21
N GLY A 11 4.01 15.51 4.63
CA GLY A 11 4.03 16.96 4.46
C GLY A 11 4.04 17.74 5.80
N ILE A 12 3.42 17.20 6.86
CA ILE A 12 3.46 17.83 8.20
C ILE A 12 4.86 17.68 8.78
N LEU A 13 5.50 16.51 8.65
CA LEU A 13 6.88 16.31 9.12
C LEU A 13 7.85 17.22 8.36
N LEU A 14 7.70 17.37 7.04
CA LEU A 14 8.49 18.30 6.24
C LEU A 14 8.38 19.75 6.74
N ARG A 15 7.17 20.17 7.11
CA ARG A 15 6.96 21.51 7.70
C ARG A 15 7.65 21.64 9.06
N GLU A 16 7.69 20.60 9.86
CA GLU A 16 8.40 20.61 11.15
C GLU A 16 9.90 20.78 10.97
N LEU A 17 10.50 20.17 9.93
CA LEU A 17 11.90 20.32 9.59
C LEU A 17 12.34 21.79 9.36
N THR A 18 11.43 22.64 8.94
CA THR A 18 11.75 24.08 8.77
C THR A 18 12.04 24.79 10.08
N ARG A 19 11.49 24.28 11.20
CA ARG A 19 11.62 24.87 12.55
C ARG A 19 12.59 24.08 13.42
N ASP A 20 12.63 22.76 13.28
CA ASP A 20 13.48 21.85 14.04
C ASP A 20 14.21 20.92 13.06
N ARG A 21 15.37 21.42 12.55
CA ARG A 21 16.15 20.72 11.53
C ARG A 21 16.70 19.37 11.99
N LEU A 22 16.87 19.16 13.27
CA LEU A 22 17.38 17.92 13.83
C LEU A 22 16.28 17.05 14.44
N LEU A 23 15.02 17.45 14.32
CA LEU A 23 13.87 16.72 14.85
C LEU A 23 14.04 16.34 16.34
N ARG A 24 14.57 17.27 17.14
CA ARG A 24 14.93 17.03 18.54
C ARG A 24 13.75 16.72 19.46
N ARG A 25 12.54 16.95 18.96
CA ARG A 25 11.29 16.62 19.67
C ARG A 25 10.95 15.13 19.62
N TYR A 26 11.66 14.37 18.78
CA TYR A 26 11.42 12.94 18.55
C TYR A 26 12.68 12.13 18.91
N ASP A 27 12.48 11.00 19.54
CA ASP A 27 13.49 9.98 19.81
C ASP A 27 13.40 8.84 18.78
N THR A 28 12.24 8.68 18.14
CA THR A 28 11.96 7.66 17.15
C THR A 28 11.08 8.24 16.06
N ILE A 29 11.41 7.94 14.80
CA ILE A 29 10.60 8.29 13.62
C ILE A 29 10.32 7.01 12.86
N ILE A 30 9.05 6.80 12.54
CA ILE A 30 8.59 5.69 11.72
C ILE A 30 8.10 6.29 10.39
N VAL A 31 8.71 5.89 9.28
CA VAL A 31 8.23 6.20 7.92
C VAL A 31 7.51 4.97 7.40
N ASP A 32 6.19 5.07 7.36
CA ASP A 32 5.31 3.98 6.95
C ASP A 32 5.07 4.01 5.45
N GLU A 33 4.85 2.84 4.85
CA GLU A 33 4.57 2.66 3.41
C GLU A 33 5.64 3.31 2.50
N ALA A 34 6.92 3.22 2.87
CA ALA A 34 8.02 3.88 2.15
C ALA A 34 8.15 3.44 0.68
N HIS A 35 7.53 2.30 0.30
CA HIS A 35 7.49 1.83 -1.07
C HIS A 35 6.62 2.70 -2.01
N GLU A 36 5.75 3.55 -1.50
CA GLU A 36 4.99 4.49 -2.32
C GLU A 36 5.89 5.49 -3.06
N ARG A 37 7.12 5.70 -2.57
CA ARG A 37 8.15 6.51 -3.23
C ARG A 37 7.64 7.88 -3.70
N SER A 38 6.74 8.49 -2.92
CA SER A 38 6.35 9.87 -3.17
C SER A 38 7.56 10.80 -3.03
N LEU A 39 7.53 11.95 -3.71
CA LEU A 39 8.59 12.94 -3.63
C LEU A 39 8.89 13.35 -2.17
N ASN A 40 7.86 13.45 -1.35
CA ASN A 40 7.99 13.78 0.07
C ASN A 40 8.70 12.68 0.85
N ILE A 41 8.32 11.41 0.61
CA ILE A 41 8.95 10.25 1.25
C ILE A 41 10.43 10.17 0.86
N ASP A 42 10.74 10.26 -0.44
CA ASP A 42 12.13 10.22 -0.91
C ASP A 42 12.98 11.34 -0.32
N PHE A 43 12.42 12.54 -0.23
CA PHE A 43 13.09 13.67 0.43
C PHE A 43 13.33 13.39 1.93
N LEU A 44 12.32 12.88 2.64
CA LEU A 44 12.43 12.54 4.06
C LEU A 44 13.48 11.47 4.31
N LEU A 45 13.51 10.41 3.51
CA LEU A 45 14.52 9.35 3.62
C LEU A 45 15.94 9.90 3.47
N GLY A 46 16.19 10.72 2.44
CA GLY A 46 17.49 11.39 2.26
C GLY A 46 17.84 12.35 3.38
N TYR A 47 16.84 13.09 3.89
CA TYR A 47 17.04 14.00 5.01
C TYR A 47 17.37 13.26 6.31
N LEU A 48 16.64 12.19 6.64
CA LEU A 48 16.87 11.37 7.82
C LEU A 48 18.28 10.74 7.78
N ALA A 49 18.67 10.14 6.66
CA ALA A 49 20.04 9.60 6.49
C ALA A 49 21.12 10.67 6.76
N ARG A 50 20.88 11.91 6.33
CA ARG A 50 21.81 13.03 6.55
C ARG A 50 21.92 13.44 8.00
N ILE A 51 20.85 13.44 8.77
CA ILE A 51 20.87 13.91 10.18
C ILE A 51 21.26 12.82 11.18
N LEU A 52 21.14 11.54 10.82
CA LEU A 52 21.48 10.43 11.73
C LEU A 52 22.89 10.51 12.33
N PRO A 53 23.95 10.89 11.59
CA PRO A 53 25.27 11.08 12.19
C PRO A 53 25.34 12.17 13.26
N GLU A 54 24.46 13.18 13.18
CA GLU A 54 24.35 14.26 14.17
C GLU A 54 23.38 13.92 15.32
N ARG A 55 22.58 12.84 15.14
CA ARG A 55 21.56 12.36 16.07
C ARG A 55 21.69 10.86 16.34
N PRO A 56 22.80 10.44 17.00
CA PRO A 56 23.01 9.02 17.32
C PRO A 56 21.97 8.44 18.29
N ASP A 57 21.19 9.31 18.94
CA ASP A 57 20.07 8.96 19.81
C ASP A 57 18.78 8.67 19.01
N LEU A 58 18.63 9.22 17.80
CA LEU A 58 17.44 9.08 16.98
C LEU A 58 17.34 7.69 16.36
N LYS A 59 16.21 7.05 16.54
CA LYS A 59 15.88 5.78 15.87
C LYS A 59 15.01 6.05 14.66
N VAL A 60 15.33 5.44 13.54
CA VAL A 60 14.53 5.50 12.32
C VAL A 60 14.09 4.10 11.95
N ILE A 61 12.79 3.92 11.75
CA ILE A 61 12.17 2.67 11.33
C ILE A 61 11.48 2.94 10.00
N ILE A 62 11.79 2.14 9.00
CA ILE A 62 11.18 2.20 7.68
C ILE A 62 10.32 0.96 7.50
N THR A 63 9.03 1.14 7.26
CA THR A 63 8.16 0.01 6.87
C THR A 63 7.92 0.05 5.37
N SER A 64 7.89 -1.11 4.76
CA SER A 64 7.70 -1.25 3.32
C SER A 64 7.10 -2.61 3.01
N ALA A 65 6.15 -2.65 2.08
CA ALA A 65 5.57 -3.90 1.57
C ALA A 65 6.29 -4.43 0.32
N THR A 66 7.38 -3.79 -0.11
CA THR A 66 8.06 -4.15 -1.36
C THR A 66 9.21 -5.13 -1.21
N ILE A 67 9.62 -5.62 -2.39
CA ILE A 67 10.57 -6.69 -2.66
C ILE A 67 12.06 -6.26 -2.48
N ASP A 68 12.37 -4.97 -2.22
CA ASP A 68 13.75 -4.48 -2.12
C ASP A 68 14.06 -3.77 -0.79
N PRO A 69 13.99 -4.47 0.36
CA PRO A 69 14.38 -3.92 1.66
C PRO A 69 15.87 -3.62 1.74
N GLU A 70 16.71 -4.31 0.96
CA GLU A 70 18.16 -4.11 0.94
C GLU A 70 18.54 -2.73 0.42
N SER A 71 17.78 -2.15 -0.50
CA SER A 71 18.02 -0.78 -0.98
C SER A 71 17.87 0.23 0.14
N PHE A 72 16.82 0.11 0.95
CA PHE A 72 16.64 0.96 2.14
C PHE A 72 17.74 0.72 3.17
N ALA A 73 18.08 -0.55 3.44
CA ALA A 73 19.12 -0.89 4.40
C ALA A 73 20.48 -0.28 4.01
N ARG A 74 20.85 -0.34 2.73
CA ARG A 74 22.07 0.29 2.21
C ARG A 74 22.02 1.82 2.28
N HIS A 75 20.85 2.43 2.04
CA HIS A 75 20.70 3.87 2.10
C HIS A 75 20.96 4.44 3.50
N PHE A 76 20.67 3.67 4.54
CA PHE A 76 20.88 4.05 5.94
C PHE A 76 22.17 3.49 6.54
N ALA A 77 23.02 2.83 5.74
CA ALA A 77 24.34 2.40 6.19
C ALA A 77 25.24 3.60 6.52
N ALA A 78 26.03 3.48 7.56
CA ALA A 78 27.13 4.43 7.78
C ALA A 78 28.16 4.32 6.65
N PRO A 79 28.92 5.39 6.34
CA PRO A 79 29.97 5.33 5.33
C PRO A 79 30.96 4.20 5.62
N GLY A 80 31.03 3.20 4.73
CA GLY A 80 31.88 2.00 4.90
C GLY A 80 31.42 1.03 5.99
N GLY A 81 30.20 1.21 6.52
CA GLY A 81 29.60 0.34 7.53
C GLY A 81 28.62 -0.70 6.94
N ASP A 82 28.12 -1.55 7.80
CA ASP A 82 27.11 -2.55 7.44
C ASP A 82 25.77 -1.88 7.11
N PRO A 83 24.96 -2.49 6.23
CA PRO A 83 23.58 -2.07 6.00
C PRO A 83 22.76 -2.06 7.30
N ALA A 84 21.75 -1.20 7.36
CA ALA A 84 20.80 -1.20 8.48
C ALA A 84 20.14 -2.58 8.62
N PRO A 85 19.82 -3.04 9.84
CA PRO A 85 19.20 -4.33 10.05
C PRO A 85 17.81 -4.40 9.42
N ILE A 86 17.50 -5.52 8.79
CA ILE A 86 16.18 -5.82 8.21
C ILE A 86 15.44 -6.78 9.14
N VAL A 87 14.20 -6.44 9.46
CA VAL A 87 13.27 -7.31 10.18
C VAL A 87 12.16 -7.69 9.21
N GLU A 88 12.12 -8.95 8.81
CA GLU A 88 11.08 -9.47 7.94
C GLU A 88 9.95 -10.08 8.78
N VAL A 89 8.72 -9.62 8.51
CA VAL A 89 7.51 -10.14 9.16
C VAL A 89 6.60 -10.71 8.08
N SER A 90 6.47 -12.03 8.04
CA SER A 90 5.52 -12.69 7.16
C SER A 90 4.11 -12.56 7.73
N GLY A 91 3.26 -11.77 7.05
CA GLY A 91 1.85 -11.59 7.41
C GLY A 91 0.89 -12.62 6.80
N ARG A 92 1.39 -13.63 6.09
CA ARG A 92 0.54 -14.65 5.45
C ARG A 92 -0.07 -15.55 6.52
N THR A 93 -1.30 -15.27 6.90
CA THR A 93 -2.08 -16.10 7.85
C THR A 93 -2.91 -17.17 7.17
N TYR A 94 -3.14 -17.04 5.85
CA TYR A 94 -3.96 -17.96 5.06
C TYR A 94 -3.23 -18.37 3.78
N PRO A 95 -3.48 -19.61 3.26
CA PRO A 95 -2.96 -20.02 1.97
C PRO A 95 -3.53 -19.12 0.85
N VAL A 96 -2.67 -18.74 -0.10
CA VAL A 96 -3.05 -17.95 -1.28
C VAL A 96 -2.77 -18.80 -2.51
N GLU A 97 -3.82 -19.09 -3.27
CA GLU A 97 -3.72 -19.72 -4.59
C GLU A 97 -3.74 -18.64 -5.67
N ILE A 98 -2.74 -18.66 -6.55
CA ILE A 98 -2.66 -17.72 -7.67
C ILE A 98 -3.13 -18.45 -8.93
N ARG A 99 -4.18 -17.94 -9.58
CA ARG A 99 -4.73 -18.45 -10.83
C ARG A 99 -4.53 -17.42 -11.94
N TYR A 100 -3.86 -17.80 -13.00
CA TYR A 100 -3.67 -16.97 -14.17
C TYR A 100 -4.67 -17.37 -15.26
N ARG A 101 -5.28 -16.38 -15.92
CA ARG A 101 -6.05 -16.58 -17.12
C ARG A 101 -5.45 -15.76 -18.24
N SER A 102 -5.23 -16.38 -19.39
CA SER A 102 -4.96 -15.63 -20.61
C SER A 102 -6.30 -15.14 -21.17
N PRO A 103 -6.41 -13.88 -21.62
CA PRO A 103 -7.57 -13.46 -22.39
C PRO A 103 -7.63 -14.31 -23.67
N ASP A 104 -8.81 -14.81 -24.02
CA ASP A 104 -9.08 -15.40 -25.34
C ASP A 104 -8.90 -14.33 -26.43
N GLU A 105 -8.72 -14.72 -27.69
CA GLU A 105 -8.21 -13.87 -28.79
C GLU A 105 -8.95 -12.56 -29.11
N ASP A 106 -9.97 -12.13 -28.42
CA ASP A 106 -10.59 -10.78 -28.40
C ASP A 106 -11.69 -10.68 -27.32
N PRO A 107 -11.40 -10.87 -26.02
CA PRO A 107 -12.41 -10.74 -25.00
C PRO A 107 -12.56 -9.28 -24.60
N ASP A 108 -13.80 -8.84 -24.49
CA ASP A 108 -14.13 -7.68 -23.68
C ASP A 108 -13.62 -7.94 -22.22
N ASP A 109 -12.94 -6.98 -21.65
CA ASP A 109 -12.41 -7.08 -20.28
C ASP A 109 -13.52 -7.41 -19.28
N VAL A 110 -14.75 -6.97 -19.54
CA VAL A 110 -15.95 -7.27 -18.76
C VAL A 110 -16.32 -8.75 -18.84
N ASP A 111 -16.29 -9.36 -20.03
CA ASP A 111 -16.60 -10.77 -20.19
C ASP A 111 -15.59 -11.67 -19.47
N THR A 112 -14.33 -11.28 -19.51
CA THR A 112 -13.24 -11.96 -18.77
C THR A 112 -13.47 -11.88 -17.25
N LEU A 113 -13.88 -10.72 -16.74
CA LEU A 113 -14.24 -10.53 -15.34
C LEU A 113 -15.44 -11.41 -14.95
N LEU A 114 -16.51 -11.39 -15.74
CA LEU A 114 -17.71 -12.20 -15.44
C LEU A 114 -17.39 -13.69 -15.44
N ALA A 115 -16.53 -14.16 -16.34
CA ALA A 115 -16.07 -15.55 -16.35
C ALA A 115 -15.25 -15.91 -15.12
N ALA A 116 -14.39 -15.00 -14.63
CA ALA A 116 -13.62 -15.19 -13.41
C ALA A 116 -14.53 -15.25 -12.18
N LEU A 117 -15.53 -14.37 -12.09
CA LEU A 117 -16.51 -14.39 -11.00
C LEU A 117 -17.32 -15.69 -10.96
N ARG A 118 -17.77 -16.20 -12.11
CA ARG A 118 -18.44 -17.51 -12.20
C ARG A 118 -17.58 -18.69 -11.76
N GLU A 119 -16.27 -18.58 -11.90
CA GLU A 119 -15.37 -19.58 -11.35
C GLU A 119 -15.30 -19.48 -9.83
N LEU A 120 -15.18 -18.27 -9.30
CA LEU A 120 -15.13 -18.02 -7.86
C LEU A 120 -16.44 -18.37 -7.15
N ASP A 121 -17.59 -18.29 -7.82
CA ASP A 121 -18.90 -18.73 -7.27
C ASP A 121 -18.93 -20.23 -6.88
N ARG A 122 -17.95 -21.00 -7.32
CA ARG A 122 -17.80 -22.42 -6.97
C ARG A 122 -16.97 -22.66 -5.72
N GLU A 123 -16.29 -21.62 -5.27
CA GLU A 123 -15.48 -21.63 -4.06
C GLU A 123 -16.35 -21.36 -2.82
N PRO A 124 -15.84 -21.60 -1.60
CA PRO A 124 -16.55 -21.23 -0.37
C PRO A 124 -16.90 -19.74 -0.34
N ASP A 125 -18.00 -19.39 0.34
CA ASP A 125 -18.48 -18.02 0.48
C ASP A 125 -17.39 -17.08 0.98
N GLY A 126 -17.23 -15.92 0.33
CA GLY A 126 -16.24 -14.91 0.65
C GLY A 126 -16.47 -13.63 -0.14
N ASP A 127 -15.74 -12.57 0.21
CA ASP A 127 -15.78 -11.31 -0.52
C ASP A 127 -14.81 -11.34 -1.70
N VAL A 128 -15.17 -10.62 -2.78
CA VAL A 128 -14.33 -10.49 -3.98
C VAL A 128 -13.94 -9.04 -4.17
N LEU A 129 -12.64 -8.78 -4.26
CA LEU A 129 -12.09 -7.46 -4.57
C LEU A 129 -11.52 -7.47 -6.00
N VAL A 130 -12.02 -6.55 -6.84
CA VAL A 130 -11.63 -6.42 -8.24
C VAL A 130 -10.89 -5.11 -8.44
N PHE A 131 -9.68 -5.16 -9.01
CA PHE A 131 -8.90 -3.99 -9.39
C PHE A 131 -9.04 -3.71 -10.88
N LEU A 132 -9.44 -2.48 -11.22
CA LEU A 132 -9.63 -2.01 -12.58
C LEU A 132 -8.87 -0.70 -12.79
N PRO A 133 -8.50 -0.35 -14.04
CA PRO A 133 -7.59 0.78 -14.30
C PRO A 133 -8.21 2.15 -14.06
N GLY A 134 -9.55 2.31 -14.12
CA GLY A 134 -10.17 3.61 -13.98
C GLY A 134 -11.64 3.59 -13.60
N GLU A 135 -12.21 4.80 -13.40
CA GLU A 135 -13.59 4.99 -12.96
C GLU A 135 -14.62 4.47 -13.97
N ALA A 136 -14.36 4.65 -15.27
CA ALA A 136 -15.27 4.19 -16.32
C ALA A 136 -15.38 2.67 -16.30
N GLU A 137 -14.25 1.97 -16.29
CA GLU A 137 -14.16 0.52 -16.24
C GLU A 137 -14.78 -0.04 -14.96
N ILE A 138 -14.63 0.66 -13.82
CA ILE A 138 -15.26 0.27 -12.56
C ILE A 138 -16.79 0.34 -12.67
N ARG A 139 -17.33 1.38 -13.30
CA ARG A 139 -18.79 1.54 -13.47
C ARG A 139 -19.37 0.50 -14.41
N ASP A 140 -18.75 0.31 -15.57
CA ASP A 140 -19.19 -0.65 -16.58
C ASP A 140 -19.17 -2.08 -16.01
N ALA A 141 -18.08 -2.44 -15.33
CA ALA A 141 -17.98 -3.72 -14.64
C ALA A 141 -19.02 -3.88 -13.53
N ALA A 142 -19.27 -2.85 -12.72
CA ALA A 142 -20.27 -2.91 -11.65
C ALA A 142 -21.68 -3.14 -12.21
N ASP A 143 -22.04 -2.50 -13.32
CA ASP A 143 -23.35 -2.68 -13.95
C ASP A 143 -23.51 -4.07 -14.56
N ALA A 144 -22.45 -4.58 -15.21
CA ALA A 144 -22.44 -5.94 -15.75
C ALA A 144 -22.56 -7.00 -14.65
N VAL A 145 -21.81 -6.84 -13.54
CA VAL A 145 -21.87 -7.75 -12.39
C VAL A 145 -23.22 -7.71 -11.72
N ARG A 146 -23.84 -6.53 -11.53
CA ARG A 146 -25.22 -6.41 -11.04
C ARG A 146 -26.22 -7.14 -11.95
N GLY A 147 -26.04 -7.01 -13.28
CA GLY A 147 -26.84 -7.73 -14.26
C GLY A 147 -26.70 -9.25 -14.16
N MET A 148 -25.48 -9.73 -13.94
CA MET A 148 -25.20 -11.16 -13.79
C MET A 148 -25.90 -11.75 -12.56
N TYR A 149 -25.84 -11.07 -11.41
CA TYR A 149 -26.41 -11.56 -10.15
C TYR A 149 -27.85 -11.13 -9.89
N ALA A 150 -28.48 -10.36 -10.80
CA ALA A 150 -29.84 -9.81 -10.61
C ALA A 150 -30.94 -10.86 -10.37
N LYS A 151 -30.70 -12.11 -10.79
CA LYS A 151 -31.69 -13.22 -10.69
C LYS A 151 -31.27 -14.28 -9.68
N ASP A 152 -30.14 -14.08 -8.99
CA ASP A 152 -29.66 -15.06 -8.04
C ASP A 152 -30.47 -15.05 -6.75
N ALA A 153 -30.66 -16.24 -6.19
CA ALA A 153 -31.35 -16.42 -4.93
C ALA A 153 -30.62 -15.78 -3.74
N ARG A 154 -29.30 -15.56 -3.87
CA ARG A 154 -28.47 -14.84 -2.89
C ARG A 154 -28.20 -13.43 -3.43
N PRO A 155 -28.61 -12.38 -2.72
CA PRO A 155 -28.30 -11.02 -3.13
C PRO A 155 -26.80 -10.77 -3.01
N THR A 156 -26.15 -10.42 -4.12
CA THR A 156 -24.76 -9.98 -4.14
C THR A 156 -24.73 -8.45 -4.14
N GLU A 157 -24.11 -7.85 -3.13
CA GLU A 157 -23.90 -6.41 -3.07
C GLU A 157 -22.68 -6.04 -3.90
N VAL A 158 -22.85 -5.11 -4.85
CA VAL A 158 -21.78 -4.63 -5.74
C VAL A 158 -21.45 -3.18 -5.40
N LEU A 159 -20.29 -2.97 -4.81
CA LEU A 159 -19.81 -1.67 -4.32
C LEU A 159 -18.68 -1.14 -5.22
N PRO A 160 -18.97 -0.18 -6.13
CA PRO A 160 -17.91 0.47 -6.89
C PRO A 160 -17.13 1.43 -5.98
N LEU A 161 -15.78 1.32 -5.97
CA LEU A 161 -14.87 2.17 -5.20
C LEU A 161 -13.94 2.94 -6.13
N TYR A 162 -13.99 4.26 -6.09
CA TYR A 162 -13.07 5.15 -6.81
C TYR A 162 -12.93 6.51 -6.11
N GLY A 163 -11.86 7.25 -6.39
CA GLY A 163 -11.43 8.41 -5.59
C GLY A 163 -12.36 9.63 -5.55
N ARG A 164 -13.48 9.64 -6.30
CA ARG A 164 -14.46 10.75 -6.35
C ARG A 164 -15.83 10.37 -5.81
N LEU A 165 -15.93 9.28 -5.05
CA LEU A 165 -17.19 8.96 -4.37
C LEU A 165 -17.50 10.05 -3.34
N SER A 166 -18.71 10.62 -3.43
CA SER A 166 -19.26 11.43 -2.34
C SER A 166 -19.55 10.52 -1.14
N ALA A 167 -19.16 10.99 0.04
CA ALA A 167 -19.45 10.32 1.29
C ALA A 167 -20.97 10.18 1.54
#